data_6f4c5d30ab74809d44c69ffc0374d8ab
#
_entry.id   6f4c5d30ab74809d44c69ffc0374d8ab
#
_cell.length_a   1.000
_cell.length_b   1.000
_cell.length_c   1.000
_cell.angle_alpha   90.00
_cell.angle_beta   90.00
_cell.angle_gamma   90.00
#
_symmetry.space_group_name_H-M   'P 1'
#
loop_
_entity.id
_entity.type
_entity.pdbx_description
1 polymer ?
#
loop_
_entity_poly.entity_id
_entity_poly.type
_entity_poly.pdbx_seq_one_letter_code
_entity_poly.pdbx_strand_id
1 'polypeptide(L)' 'MVRYKFKISEDGKERVEKEAMSFKKLLKSLVIPNPKWTGFMSYENKKGRYVVHSILNGKRI' A
#
# COMPACT_ATOMS: atom_id res chain seq x y z
N MET A 1 4.18 -2.17 -19.37
CA MET A 1 3.50 -1.63 -18.19
C MET A 1 4.41 -1.66 -16.99
N VAL A 2 4.42 -0.59 -16.22
CA VAL A 2 5.28 -0.49 -15.03
C VAL A 2 4.51 -0.99 -13.83
N ARG A 3 5.10 -1.95 -13.12
CA ARG A 3 4.56 -2.44 -11.86
C ARG A 3 5.49 -2.04 -10.73
N TYR A 4 4.91 -1.62 -9.63
CA TYR A 4 5.65 -1.28 -8.42
C TYR A 4 5.53 -2.40 -7.41
N LYS A 5 6.61 -2.66 -6.70
CA LYS A 5 6.58 -3.59 -5.58
C LYS A 5 6.25 -2.82 -4.31
N PHE A 6 5.11 -3.12 -3.74
CA PHE A 6 4.65 -2.48 -2.51
C PHE A 6 4.94 -3.37 -1.32
N LYS A 7 5.50 -2.78 -0.29
CA LYS A 7 5.65 -3.41 1.02
C LYS A 7 4.49 -2.93 1.87
N ILE A 8 3.62 -3.87 2.26
CA ILE A 8 2.41 -3.56 2.99
C ILE A 8 2.57 -4.06 4.41
N SER A 9 2.38 -3.17 5.37
CA SER A 9 2.42 -3.52 6.78
C SER A 9 1.07 -3.15 7.40
N GLU A 10 0.20 -4.14 7.54
CA GLU A 10 -1.07 -3.93 8.23
C GLU A 10 -0.82 -3.92 9.73
N ASP A 11 -1.53 -3.06 10.45
CA ASP A 11 -1.38 -2.91 11.89
C ASP A 11 -1.63 -4.25 12.60
N GLY A 12 -0.66 -4.68 13.38
CA GLY A 12 -0.72 -5.95 14.10
C GLY A 12 -0.44 -7.19 13.27
N LYS A 13 -0.03 -7.05 12.01
CA LYS A 13 0.26 -8.17 11.13
C LYS A 13 1.65 -8.06 10.50
N GLU A 14 2.12 -9.18 9.97
CA GLU A 14 3.42 -9.24 9.32
C GLU A 14 3.42 -8.47 8.00
N ARG A 15 4.62 -8.00 7.62
CA ARG A 15 4.82 -7.30 6.36
C ARG A 15 4.64 -8.27 5.19
N VAL A 16 3.94 -7.79 4.17
CA VAL A 16 3.68 -8.56 2.94
C VAL A 16 4.14 -7.74 1.74
N GLU A 17 4.68 -8.40 0.72
CA GLU A 17 5.00 -7.73 -0.54
C GLU A 17 3.92 -8.06 -1.58
N LYS A 18 3.50 -7.03 -2.31
CA LYS A 18 2.56 -7.18 -3.44
C LYS A 18 2.97 -6.27 -4.57
N GLU A 19 2.66 -6.69 -5.79
CA GLU A 19 2.88 -5.87 -6.98
C GLU A 19 1.57 -5.26 -7.43
N ALA A 20 1.63 -4.00 -7.86
CA ALA A 20 0.48 -3.31 -8.40
C ALA A 20 0.93 -2.24 -9.38
N MET A 21 0.03 -1.85 -10.30
CA MET A 21 0.33 -0.81 -11.27
C MET A 21 0.27 0.59 -10.68
N SER A 22 -0.45 0.77 -9.59
CA SER A 22 -0.52 2.05 -8.91
C SER A 22 -0.92 1.88 -7.45
N PHE A 23 -0.57 2.89 -6.64
CA PHE A 23 -0.96 2.93 -5.24
C PHE A 23 -2.48 2.90 -5.07
N LYS A 24 -3.20 3.67 -5.89
CA LYS A 24 -4.67 3.74 -5.79
C LYS A 24 -5.33 2.39 -6.03
N LYS A 25 -4.87 1.66 -7.04
CA LYS A 25 -5.42 0.32 -7.33
C LYS A 25 -5.15 -0.65 -6.19
N LEU A 26 -3.95 -0.62 -5.64
CA LEU A 26 -3.60 -1.48 -4.53
C LEU A 26 -4.42 -1.14 -3.29
N LEU A 27 -4.54 0.15 -2.97
CA LEU A 27 -5.32 0.61 -1.83
C LEU A 27 -6.78 0.17 -1.96
N LYS A 28 -7.37 0.34 -3.13
CA LYS A 28 -8.74 -0.13 -3.38
C LYS A 28 -8.90 -1.62 -3.12
N SER A 29 -7.95 -2.43 -3.58
CA SER A 29 -8.03 -3.88 -3.39
C SER A 29 -7.95 -4.28 -1.93
N LEU A 30 -7.32 -3.47 -1.09
CA LEU A 30 -7.25 -3.70 0.35
C LEU A 30 -8.49 -3.19 1.08
N VAL A 31 -9.04 -2.06 0.64
CA VAL A 31 -10.15 -1.39 1.32
C VAL A 31 -11.50 -2.02 0.99
N ILE A 32 -11.67 -2.55 -0.23
CA ILE A 32 -12.91 -3.21 -0.62
C ILE A 32 -13.31 -4.33 0.36
N PRO A 33 -12.42 -5.30 0.67
CA PRO A 33 -12.76 -6.34 1.65
C PRO A 33 -12.69 -5.87 3.09
N ASN A 34 -11.98 -4.77 3.36
CA ASN A 34 -11.80 -4.26 4.72
C ASN A 34 -11.79 -2.73 4.71
N PRO A 35 -12.96 -2.06 4.78
CA PRO A 35 -13.03 -0.60 4.72
C PRO A 35 -12.31 0.13 5.85
N LYS A 36 -11.98 -0.57 6.92
CA LYS A 36 -11.25 0.02 8.06
C LYS A 36 -9.77 -0.37 8.07
N TRP A 37 -9.24 -0.77 6.92
CA TRP A 37 -7.85 -1.17 6.83
C TRP A 37 -6.92 -0.06 7.32
N THR A 38 -6.01 -0.40 8.21
CA THR A 38 -5.06 0.54 8.81
C THR A 38 -3.66 -0.05 8.74
N GLY A 39 -2.70 0.75 8.33
CA GLY A 39 -1.32 0.30 8.23
C GLY A 39 -0.49 1.22 7.37
N PHE A 40 0.61 0.69 6.86
CA PHE A 40 1.55 1.43 6.02
C PHE A 40 1.74 0.72 4.70
N MET A 41 1.93 1.50 3.65
CA MET A 41 2.31 0.99 2.34
C MET A 41 3.51 1.78 1.87
N SER A 42 4.55 1.09 1.43
CA SER A 42 5.75 1.74 0.90
C SER A 42 6.16 1.12 -0.41
N TYR A 43 6.74 1.94 -1.27
CA TYR A 43 7.25 1.48 -2.55
C TYR A 43 8.38 2.38 -3.03
N GLU A 44 9.18 1.86 -3.95
CA GLU A 44 10.22 2.65 -4.60
C GLU A 44 9.67 3.16 -5.94
N ASN A 45 9.71 4.48 -6.13
CA ASN A 45 9.22 5.08 -7.37
C ASN A 45 10.26 4.96 -8.49
N LYS A 46 9.92 5.46 -9.69
CA LYS A 46 10.80 5.38 -10.86
C LYS A 46 12.13 6.10 -10.67
N LYS A 47 12.18 7.06 -9.75
CA LYS A 47 13.39 7.83 -9.46
C LYS A 47 14.27 7.16 -8.40
N GLY A 48 13.91 5.98 -7.94
CA GLY A 48 14.66 5.27 -6.92
C GLY A 48 14.43 5.78 -5.51
N ARG A 49 13.36 6.52 -5.27
CA ARG A 49 13.02 7.03 -3.94
C ARG A 49 11.93 6.21 -3.32
N TYR A 50 12.08 5.93 -2.03
CA TYR A 50 11.03 5.26 -1.26
C TYR A 50 9.96 6.25 -0.84
N VAL A 51 8.71 5.86 -1.10
CA VAL A 51 7.54 6.63 -0.71
C VAL A 51 6.74 5.80 0.29
N VAL A 52 6.39 6.39 1.41
CA VAL A 52 5.61 5.72 2.46
C VAL A 52 4.27 6.42 2.59
N HIS A 53 3.20 5.62 2.57
CA HIS A 53 1.85 6.12 2.78
C HIS A 53 1.28 5.49 4.04
N SER A 54 0.75 6.34 4.92
CA SER A 54 0.03 5.89 6.11
C SER A 54 -1.45 5.85 5.81
N ILE A 55 -2.10 4.75 6.19
CA ILE A 55 -3.53 4.54 5.94
C ILE A 55 -4.22 4.37 7.29
N LEU A 56 -5.30 5.10 7.49
CA LEU A 56 -6.13 5.00 8.69
C LEU A 56 -7.58 4.83 8.29
N ASN A 57 -8.21 3.74 8.72
CA ASN A 57 -9.60 3.41 8.42
C ASN A 57 -9.90 3.46 6.92
N GLY A 58 -8.97 2.94 6.12
CA GLY A 58 -9.13 2.87 4.68
C GLY A 58 -8.86 4.16 3.93
N LYS A 59 -8.38 5.20 4.62
CA LYS A 59 -8.09 6.49 4.01
C LYS A 59 -6.62 6.86 4.20
N ARG A 60 -6.02 7.41 3.16
CA ARG A 60 -4.66 7.90 3.23
C ARG A 60 -4.61 9.16 4.11
N ILE A 61 -3.65 9.17 5.01
CA ILE A 61 -3.39 10.32 5.87
C ILE A 61 -2.38 11.25 5.21
#